data_7e1a5ec0e1b9bda31a208fa18689a7cc
#
_entry.id   7e1a5ec0e1b9bda31a208fa18689a7cc
#
_cell.length_a   1.000
_cell.length_b   1.000
_cell.length_c   1.000
_cell.angle_alpha   90.00
_cell.angle_beta   90.00
_cell.angle_gamma   90.00
#
_symmetry.space_group_name_H-M   'P 1'
#
loop_
_entity.id
_entity.type
_entity.pdbx_description
1 polymer ?
#
loop_
_entity_poly.entity_id
_entity_poly.type
_entity_poly.pdbx_seq_one_letter_code
_entity_poly.pdbx_strand_id
1 'polypeptide(L)'
;YTSPEFQPCSETFSEKYAFVGPSIRSANEEIEKKRDKLIYISMGTVNNDMMPFYKACISALRDTDYQVIMSVGNLVSIEDFGELPENISVYSHVDQIAVLKKADVFVSHCGMNSVSESLYFEVPLVMLPQTSEQKGVAERVSQLGAGIKVDKLDGVSVMTAINKILSI
;
A
#
# COMPACT_ATOMS: atom_id res chain seq x y z
N TYR A 1 17.60 1.83 9.42
CA TYR A 1 16.68 0.68 9.44
C TYR A 1 16.17 0.32 8.03
N THR A 2 17.05 0.40 7.07
CA THR A 2 16.84 -0.07 5.69
C THR A 2 17.83 -1.17 5.39
N SER A 3 17.83 -1.69 4.17
CA SER A 3 18.89 -2.57 3.69
C SER A 3 19.89 -1.79 2.82
N PRO A 4 21.12 -2.28 2.61
CA PRO A 4 22.06 -1.67 1.68
C PRO A 4 21.49 -1.55 0.26
N GLU A 5 20.72 -2.55 -0.15
CA GLU A 5 20.10 -2.60 -1.47
C GLU A 5 19.01 -1.52 -1.64
N PHE A 6 18.28 -1.19 -0.56
CA PHE A 6 17.26 -0.15 -0.61
C PHE A 6 17.87 1.25 -0.49
N GLN A 7 18.89 1.43 0.36
CA GLN A 7 19.47 2.72 0.64
C GLN A 7 20.28 3.26 -0.54
N PRO A 8 19.93 4.42 -1.14
CA PRO A 8 20.78 5.07 -2.13
C PRO A 8 22.14 5.41 -1.54
N CYS A 9 23.19 5.26 -2.35
CA CYS A 9 24.58 5.56 -1.96
C CYS A 9 25.03 4.81 -0.68
N SER A 10 24.56 3.59 -0.48
CA SER A 10 24.87 2.78 0.71
C SER A 10 26.39 2.55 0.88
N GLU A 11 27.14 2.54 -0.21
CA GLU A 11 28.62 2.41 -0.24
C GLU A 11 29.35 3.61 0.41
N THR A 12 28.68 4.73 0.62
CA THR A 12 29.28 5.92 1.27
C THR A 12 29.18 5.87 2.80
N PHE A 13 28.42 4.93 3.34
CA PHE A 13 28.26 4.78 4.79
C PHE A 13 29.47 4.04 5.37
N SER A 14 30.05 4.59 6.46
CA SER A 14 31.16 3.97 7.16
C SER A 14 30.69 2.87 8.13
N GLU A 15 31.64 2.17 8.74
CA GLU A 15 31.40 1.15 9.79
C GLU A 15 30.61 1.66 11.03
N LYS A 16 30.42 2.97 11.16
CA LYS A 16 29.59 3.55 12.21
C LYS A 16 28.08 3.33 11.99
N TYR A 17 27.69 2.90 10.80
CA TYR A 17 26.29 2.68 10.42
C TYR A 17 26.06 1.20 10.15
N ALA A 18 24.96 0.67 10.66
CA ALA A 18 24.53 -0.69 10.39
C ALA A 18 23.16 -0.69 9.69
N PHE A 19 23.05 -1.46 8.63
CA PHE A 19 21.77 -1.71 7.95
C PHE A 19 21.09 -2.89 8.63
N VAL A 20 20.06 -2.62 9.43
CA VAL A 20 19.42 -3.63 10.28
C VAL A 20 18.03 -4.06 9.78
N GLY A 21 17.63 -3.54 8.61
CA GLY A 21 16.30 -3.78 8.06
C GLY A 21 15.19 -3.02 8.79
N PRO A 22 13.93 -3.26 8.42
CA PRO A 22 12.80 -2.59 9.06
C PRO A 22 12.52 -3.16 10.46
N SER A 23 12.04 -2.29 11.36
CA SER A 23 11.52 -2.71 12.66
C SER A 23 10.06 -3.11 12.50
N ILE A 24 9.80 -4.40 12.34
CA ILE A 24 8.45 -4.93 12.17
C ILE A 24 7.88 -5.37 13.52
N ARG A 25 6.74 -4.79 13.91
CA ARG A 25 5.99 -5.22 15.09
C ARG A 25 5.22 -6.52 14.84
N SER A 26 4.78 -7.16 15.89
CA SER A 26 3.81 -8.26 15.77
C SER A 26 2.45 -7.71 15.35
N ALA A 27 1.68 -8.50 14.61
CA ALA A 27 0.27 -8.21 14.37
C ALA A 27 -0.51 -8.42 15.68
N ASN A 28 -1.46 -7.53 15.94
CA ASN A 28 -2.35 -7.63 17.11
C ASN A 28 -3.64 -8.37 16.78
N GLU A 29 -3.95 -8.53 15.50
CA GLU A 29 -5.18 -9.12 14.98
C GLU A 29 -4.87 -10.13 13.88
N GLU A 30 -5.84 -10.96 13.56
CA GLU A 30 -5.82 -11.82 12.38
C GLU A 30 -6.86 -11.33 11.37
N ILE A 31 -6.48 -11.30 10.10
CA ILE A 31 -7.37 -10.95 9.00
C ILE A 31 -7.75 -12.22 8.23
N GLU A 32 -9.03 -12.39 8.00
CA GLU A 32 -9.54 -13.48 7.17
C GLU A 32 -9.41 -13.10 5.69
N LYS A 33 -8.69 -13.92 4.93
CA LYS A 33 -8.65 -13.83 3.46
C LYS A 33 -9.78 -14.67 2.89
N LYS A 34 -10.86 -13.99 2.46
CA LYS A 34 -12.11 -14.61 1.97
C LYS A 34 -12.12 -14.92 0.48
N ARG A 35 -11.17 -14.32 -0.28
CA ARG A 35 -11.04 -14.50 -1.73
C ARG A 35 -9.60 -14.82 -2.10
N ASP A 36 -9.36 -15.34 -3.29
CA ASP A 36 -8.03 -15.74 -3.75
C ASP A 36 -7.02 -14.58 -3.70
N LYS A 37 -7.43 -13.38 -4.08
CA LYS A 37 -6.60 -12.18 -4.06
C LYS A 37 -7.12 -11.14 -3.08
N LEU A 38 -6.23 -10.61 -2.25
CA LEU A 38 -6.49 -9.54 -1.30
C LEU A 38 -5.70 -8.28 -1.70
N ILE A 39 -6.44 -7.21 -2.00
CA ILE A 39 -5.88 -5.89 -2.29
C ILE A 39 -6.02 -5.02 -1.04
N TYR A 40 -4.91 -4.49 -0.56
CA TYR A 40 -4.90 -3.52 0.52
C TYR A 40 -4.72 -2.10 -0.04
N ILE A 41 -5.51 -1.13 0.42
CA ILE A 41 -5.42 0.27 0.00
C ILE A 41 -5.27 1.14 1.24
N SER A 42 -4.18 1.92 1.33
CA SER A 42 -3.99 2.92 2.38
C SER A 42 -3.11 4.07 1.90
N MET A 43 -3.64 5.28 2.02
CA MET A 43 -2.92 6.52 1.67
C MET A 43 -2.23 7.16 2.88
N GLY A 44 -2.05 6.40 3.95
CA GLY A 44 -1.37 6.84 5.18
C GLY A 44 -2.28 7.58 6.14
N THR A 45 -1.66 8.22 7.13
CA THR A 45 -2.38 8.82 8.27
C THR A 45 -2.43 10.35 8.24
N VAL A 46 -1.68 11.00 7.37
CA VAL A 46 -1.54 12.48 7.37
C VAL A 46 -2.37 13.11 6.23
N ASN A 47 -2.10 12.73 4.98
CA ASN A 47 -2.76 13.29 3.80
C ASN A 47 -3.75 12.29 3.22
N ASN A 48 -4.77 11.94 3.98
CA ASN A 48 -5.75 10.93 3.60
C ASN A 48 -7.19 11.48 3.39
N ASP A 49 -7.37 12.79 3.33
CA ASP A 49 -8.61 13.43 2.89
C ASP A 49 -8.75 13.29 1.37
N MET A 50 -9.05 12.08 0.93
CA MET A 50 -9.05 11.69 -0.49
C MET A 50 -10.33 10.95 -0.88
N MET A 51 -11.48 11.37 -0.36
CA MET A 51 -12.78 10.75 -0.63
C MET A 51 -13.03 10.47 -2.14
N PRO A 52 -12.76 11.42 -3.07
CA PRO A 52 -12.95 11.16 -4.50
C PRO A 52 -12.09 9.98 -5.02
N PHE A 53 -10.85 9.87 -4.56
CA PHE A 53 -9.95 8.77 -4.92
C PHE A 53 -10.44 7.44 -4.39
N TYR A 54 -10.84 7.38 -3.11
CA TYR A 54 -11.37 6.14 -2.53
C TYR A 54 -12.64 5.68 -3.24
N LYS A 55 -13.57 6.59 -3.54
CA LYS A 55 -14.78 6.28 -4.34
C LYS A 55 -14.45 5.78 -5.75
N ALA A 56 -13.44 6.35 -6.39
CA ALA A 56 -12.97 5.89 -7.69
C ALA A 56 -12.37 4.46 -7.62
N CYS A 57 -11.62 4.14 -6.57
CA CYS A 57 -11.12 2.78 -6.34
C CYS A 57 -12.27 1.80 -6.09
N ILE A 58 -13.27 2.17 -5.27
CA ILE A 58 -14.46 1.33 -5.04
C ILE A 58 -15.18 1.06 -6.37
N SER A 59 -15.41 2.11 -7.17
CA SER A 59 -16.07 1.96 -8.47
C SER A 59 -15.32 1.04 -9.43
N ALA A 60 -13.99 1.10 -9.45
CA ALA A 60 -13.17 0.29 -10.33
C ALA A 60 -13.05 -1.17 -9.89
N LEU A 61 -13.11 -1.45 -8.57
CA LEU A 61 -12.85 -2.76 -7.99
C LEU A 61 -14.12 -3.51 -7.56
N ARG A 62 -15.31 -2.87 -7.62
CA ARG A 62 -16.56 -3.43 -7.10
C ARG A 62 -16.98 -4.77 -7.74
N ASP A 63 -16.74 -4.93 -9.04
CA ASP A 63 -17.19 -6.08 -9.82
C ASP A 63 -16.04 -7.08 -10.08
N THR A 64 -14.98 -7.02 -9.24
CA THR A 64 -13.84 -7.94 -9.32
C THR A 64 -13.97 -9.09 -8.32
N ASP A 65 -13.25 -10.19 -8.58
CA ASP A 65 -13.11 -11.31 -7.64
C ASP A 65 -12.10 -11.02 -6.50
N TYR A 66 -11.58 -9.80 -6.42
CA TYR A 66 -10.66 -9.41 -5.37
C TYR A 66 -11.39 -9.11 -4.06
N GLN A 67 -10.82 -9.53 -2.94
CA GLN A 67 -11.13 -8.92 -1.64
C GLN A 67 -10.38 -7.60 -1.52
N VAL A 68 -11.07 -6.54 -1.14
CA VAL A 68 -10.46 -5.22 -0.96
C VAL A 68 -10.63 -4.76 0.48
N ILE A 69 -9.53 -4.41 1.13
CA ILE A 69 -9.52 -3.78 2.45
C ILE A 69 -8.95 -2.37 2.28
N MET A 70 -9.71 -1.36 2.71
CA MET A 70 -9.29 0.03 2.65
C MET A 70 -9.15 0.62 4.05
N SER A 71 -8.01 1.21 4.36
CA SER A 71 -7.78 2.03 5.55
C SER A 71 -7.71 3.50 5.14
N VAL A 72 -8.77 4.25 5.44
CA VAL A 72 -8.98 5.61 4.90
C VAL A 72 -8.60 6.73 5.87
N GLY A 73 -8.22 6.38 7.12
CA GLY A 73 -7.91 7.35 8.17
C GLY A 73 -9.16 7.99 8.79
N ASN A 74 -8.95 9.07 9.51
CA ASN A 74 -10.02 9.75 10.26
C ASN A 74 -10.48 11.06 9.60
N LEU A 75 -9.91 11.44 8.45
CA LEU A 75 -10.29 12.67 7.75
C LEU A 75 -11.49 12.50 6.81
N VAL A 76 -11.87 11.26 6.52
CA VAL A 76 -13.08 10.92 5.76
C VAL A 76 -14.04 10.11 6.63
N SER A 77 -15.34 10.40 6.52
CA SER A 77 -16.37 9.63 7.22
C SER A 77 -16.69 8.35 6.47
N ILE A 78 -16.77 7.22 7.17
CA ILE A 78 -17.11 5.92 6.56
C ILE A 78 -18.54 5.94 6.04
N GLU A 79 -19.45 6.64 6.72
CA GLU A 79 -20.85 6.78 6.33
C GLU A 79 -21.03 7.45 4.96
N ASP A 80 -20.08 8.31 4.56
CA ASP A 80 -20.11 9.01 3.27
C ASP A 80 -19.82 8.11 2.05
N PHE A 81 -19.38 6.87 2.29
CA PHE A 81 -19.24 5.87 1.22
C PHE A 81 -20.58 5.25 0.81
N GLY A 82 -21.61 5.31 1.67
CA GLY A 82 -22.91 4.68 1.43
C GLY A 82 -22.82 3.15 1.43
N GLU A 83 -23.61 2.50 0.59
CA GLU A 83 -23.62 1.04 0.48
C GLU A 83 -22.36 0.54 -0.26
N LEU A 84 -21.60 -0.31 0.42
CA LEU A 84 -20.38 -0.90 -0.10
C LEU A 84 -20.66 -2.23 -0.82
N PRO A 85 -19.93 -2.54 -1.91
CA PRO A 85 -19.94 -3.86 -2.51
C PRO A 85 -19.46 -4.95 -1.54
N GLU A 86 -19.99 -6.16 -1.66
CA GLU A 86 -19.67 -7.29 -0.76
C GLU A 86 -18.16 -7.59 -0.66
N ASN A 87 -17.42 -7.35 -1.75
CA ASN A 87 -15.99 -7.63 -1.82
C ASN A 87 -15.11 -6.51 -1.22
N ILE A 88 -15.68 -5.37 -0.81
CA ILE A 88 -14.94 -4.20 -0.34
C ILE A 88 -15.31 -3.88 1.10
N SER A 89 -14.31 -3.76 1.96
CA SER A 89 -14.46 -3.32 3.34
C SER A 89 -13.66 -2.04 3.57
N VAL A 90 -14.28 -1.03 4.17
CA VAL A 90 -13.65 0.27 4.47
C VAL A 90 -13.59 0.45 5.98
N TYR A 91 -12.43 0.84 6.48
CA TYR A 91 -12.16 1.09 7.88
C TYR A 91 -11.43 2.43 8.04
N SER A 92 -11.66 3.13 9.14
CA SER A 92 -10.84 4.28 9.51
C SER A 92 -9.39 3.84 9.80
N HIS A 93 -9.23 2.70 10.46
CA HIS A 93 -7.92 2.11 10.78
C HIS A 93 -8.00 0.58 10.78
N VAL A 94 -6.93 -0.06 10.31
CA VAL A 94 -6.72 -1.51 10.41
C VAL A 94 -5.32 -1.81 10.94
N ASP A 95 -5.11 -3.00 11.49
CA ASP A 95 -3.76 -3.49 11.74
C ASP A 95 -3.07 -3.80 10.41
N GLN A 96 -2.27 -2.85 9.89
CA GLN A 96 -1.57 -2.95 8.62
C GLN A 96 -0.72 -4.22 8.51
N ILE A 97 -0.06 -4.62 9.61
CA ILE A 97 0.76 -5.84 9.63
C ILE A 97 -0.10 -7.07 9.43
N ALA A 98 -1.28 -7.13 10.08
CA ALA A 98 -2.21 -8.24 9.91
C ALA A 98 -2.71 -8.35 8.46
N VAL A 99 -3.00 -7.21 7.82
CA VAL A 99 -3.44 -7.17 6.42
C VAL A 99 -2.30 -7.56 5.48
N LEU A 100 -1.10 -6.98 5.64
CA LEU A 100 0.05 -7.25 4.76
C LEU A 100 0.49 -8.72 4.77
N LYS A 101 0.34 -9.43 5.89
CA LYS A 101 0.58 -10.89 5.94
C LYS A 101 -0.27 -11.71 4.97
N LYS A 102 -1.35 -11.17 4.47
CA LYS A 102 -2.33 -11.86 3.62
C LYS A 102 -2.53 -11.18 2.26
N ALA A 103 -2.11 -9.92 2.13
CA ALA A 103 -2.29 -9.11 0.93
C ALA A 103 -1.43 -9.63 -0.23
N ASP A 104 -1.97 -9.55 -1.44
CA ASP A 104 -1.26 -9.84 -2.69
C ASP A 104 -0.77 -8.57 -3.37
N VAL A 105 -1.41 -7.42 -3.11
CA VAL A 105 -1.00 -6.10 -3.62
C VAL A 105 -1.32 -5.03 -2.58
N PHE A 106 -0.43 -4.07 -2.40
CA PHE A 106 -0.63 -2.91 -1.55
C PHE A 106 -0.64 -1.61 -2.37
N VAL A 107 -1.75 -0.90 -2.39
CA VAL A 107 -1.89 0.44 -2.97
C VAL A 107 -1.54 1.46 -1.90
N SER A 108 -0.43 2.21 -2.10
CA SER A 108 0.18 3.03 -1.06
C SER A 108 0.67 4.39 -1.59
N HIS A 109 0.66 5.39 -0.70
CA HIS A 109 1.32 6.69 -0.90
C HIS A 109 2.86 6.64 -0.81
N CYS A 110 3.45 5.49 -0.51
CA CYS A 110 4.90 5.27 -0.36
C CYS A 110 5.54 5.97 0.84
N GLY A 111 4.86 6.08 1.97
CA GLY A 111 5.53 6.40 3.24
C GLY A 111 6.54 5.31 3.60
N MET A 112 7.73 5.69 4.08
CA MET A 112 8.86 4.77 4.27
C MET A 112 8.52 3.56 5.14
N ASN A 113 7.75 3.73 6.22
CA ASN A 113 7.35 2.61 7.08
C ASN A 113 6.45 1.62 6.32
N SER A 114 5.44 2.13 5.61
CA SER A 114 4.53 1.29 4.82
C SER A 114 5.24 0.51 3.73
N VAL A 115 6.22 1.14 3.06
CA VAL A 115 7.07 0.47 2.05
C VAL A 115 7.94 -0.60 2.70
N SER A 116 8.59 -0.28 3.82
CA SER A 116 9.43 -1.24 4.54
C SER A 116 8.64 -2.47 5.02
N GLU A 117 7.43 -2.25 5.53
CA GLU A 117 6.53 -3.33 5.95
C GLU A 117 6.06 -4.16 4.76
N SER A 118 5.69 -3.52 3.65
CA SER A 118 5.27 -4.20 2.42
C SER A 118 6.37 -5.09 1.85
N LEU A 119 7.58 -4.56 1.73
CA LEU A 119 8.74 -5.32 1.25
C LEU A 119 9.11 -6.48 2.17
N TYR A 120 8.99 -6.30 3.49
CA TYR A 120 9.23 -7.37 4.46
C TYR A 120 8.28 -8.56 4.28
N PHE A 121 7.01 -8.29 3.94
CA PHE A 121 6.01 -9.33 3.67
C PHE A 121 5.94 -9.73 2.20
N GLU A 122 6.88 -9.30 1.37
CA GLU A 122 6.94 -9.60 -0.07
C GLU A 122 5.69 -9.18 -0.85
N VAL A 123 5.01 -8.12 -0.37
CA VAL A 123 3.79 -7.59 -1.01
C VAL A 123 4.18 -6.50 -2.01
N PRO A 124 3.96 -6.69 -3.31
CA PRO A 124 4.26 -5.68 -4.32
C PRO A 124 3.35 -4.45 -4.20
N LEU A 125 3.88 -3.29 -4.59
CA LEU A 125 3.21 -2.01 -4.40
C LEU A 125 2.65 -1.43 -5.71
N VAL A 126 1.43 -0.89 -5.61
CA VAL A 126 0.92 0.15 -6.52
C VAL A 126 1.15 1.50 -5.84
N MET A 127 1.97 2.35 -6.44
CA MET A 127 2.55 3.51 -5.78
C MET A 127 1.97 4.82 -6.28
N LEU A 128 1.44 5.63 -5.36
CA LEU A 128 0.81 6.94 -5.58
C LEU A 128 1.44 7.99 -4.66
N PRO A 129 2.73 8.35 -4.87
CA PRO A 129 3.44 9.28 -4.01
C PRO A 129 2.90 10.71 -4.09
N GLN A 130 2.71 11.36 -2.95
CA GLN A 130 2.15 12.70 -2.83
C GLN A 130 3.21 13.77 -2.53
N THR A 131 4.31 13.40 -1.85
CA THR A 131 5.39 14.32 -1.45
C THR A 131 6.68 14.01 -2.19
N SER A 132 7.66 14.92 -2.13
CA SER A 132 8.98 14.72 -2.73
C SER A 132 9.73 13.53 -2.12
N GLU A 133 9.63 13.33 -0.80
CA GLU A 133 10.18 12.17 -0.11
C GLU A 133 9.58 10.88 -0.64
N GLN A 134 8.25 10.80 -0.70
CA GLN A 134 7.53 9.63 -1.19
C GLN A 134 7.85 9.32 -2.65
N LYS A 135 8.08 10.35 -3.49
CA LYS A 135 8.53 10.16 -4.88
C LYS A 135 9.90 9.50 -4.94
N GLY A 136 10.83 9.90 -4.07
CA GLY A 136 12.15 9.26 -3.98
C GLY A 136 12.06 7.80 -3.55
N VAL A 137 11.21 7.50 -2.56
CA VAL A 137 10.96 6.13 -2.11
C VAL A 137 10.32 5.29 -3.23
N ALA A 138 9.29 5.81 -3.90
CA ALA A 138 8.62 5.13 -5.00
C ALA A 138 9.56 4.84 -6.18
N GLU A 139 10.45 5.78 -6.50
CA GLU A 139 11.46 5.59 -7.53
C GLU A 139 12.40 4.43 -7.17
N ARG A 140 12.86 4.36 -5.90
CA ARG A 140 13.70 3.27 -5.45
C ARG A 140 12.99 1.91 -5.51
N VAL A 141 11.73 1.84 -5.07
CA VAL A 141 10.90 0.62 -5.19
C VAL A 141 10.75 0.18 -6.64
N SER A 142 10.53 1.14 -7.57
CA SER A 142 10.45 0.85 -9.00
C SER A 142 11.76 0.28 -9.57
N GLN A 143 12.90 0.87 -9.19
CA GLN A 143 14.24 0.38 -9.60
C GLN A 143 14.51 -1.05 -9.11
N LEU A 144 13.99 -1.41 -7.96
CA LEU A 144 14.09 -2.77 -7.39
C LEU A 144 13.05 -3.75 -7.96
N GLY A 145 12.16 -3.30 -8.84
CA GLY A 145 11.11 -4.14 -9.43
C GLY A 145 10.01 -4.57 -8.45
N ALA A 146 9.92 -3.91 -7.28
CA ALA A 146 8.99 -4.29 -6.22
C ALA A 146 7.63 -3.55 -6.28
N GLY A 147 7.37 -2.78 -7.34
CA GLY A 147 6.10 -2.10 -7.49
C GLY A 147 5.98 -1.28 -8.77
N ILE A 148 4.77 -0.79 -9.02
CA ILE A 148 4.41 0.03 -10.18
C ILE A 148 3.97 1.41 -9.69
N LYS A 149 4.63 2.45 -10.18
CA LYS A 149 4.22 3.83 -9.93
C LYS A 149 3.07 4.20 -10.87
N VAL A 150 2.07 4.87 -10.31
CA VAL A 150 0.90 5.39 -11.01
C VAL A 150 0.91 6.91 -10.91
N ASP A 151 0.74 7.59 -12.03
CA ASP A 151 0.79 9.06 -12.09
C ASP A 151 -0.57 9.72 -11.88
N LYS A 152 -1.66 8.95 -12.03
CA LYS A 152 -3.02 9.45 -11.89
C LYS A 152 -3.71 8.87 -10.67
N LEU A 153 -4.31 9.73 -9.85
CA LEU A 153 -5.14 9.37 -8.71
C LEU A 153 -6.57 8.99 -9.15
N ASP A 154 -6.69 7.92 -9.94
CA ASP A 154 -7.98 7.41 -10.39
C ASP A 154 -8.05 5.87 -10.28
N GLY A 155 -9.27 5.35 -10.18
CA GLY A 155 -9.50 3.92 -9.97
C GLY A 155 -9.09 3.04 -11.16
N VAL A 156 -9.18 3.54 -12.38
CA VAL A 156 -8.83 2.77 -13.60
C VAL A 156 -7.32 2.55 -13.66
N SER A 157 -6.54 3.60 -13.40
CA SER A 157 -5.07 3.51 -13.35
C SER A 157 -4.60 2.57 -12.25
N VAL A 158 -5.22 2.62 -11.06
CA VAL A 158 -4.94 1.72 -9.94
C VAL A 158 -5.28 0.27 -10.31
N MET A 159 -6.48 0.01 -10.82
CA MET A 159 -6.90 -1.33 -11.24
C MET A 159 -6.00 -1.91 -12.33
N THR A 160 -5.59 -1.10 -13.30
CA THR A 160 -4.66 -1.52 -14.37
C THR A 160 -3.31 -1.95 -13.78
N ALA A 161 -2.78 -1.18 -12.82
CA ALA A 161 -1.53 -1.53 -12.14
C ALA A 161 -1.66 -2.80 -11.29
N ILE A 162 -2.77 -2.96 -10.56
CA ILE A 162 -3.06 -4.19 -9.79
C ILE A 162 -3.07 -5.41 -10.73
N ASN A 163 -3.83 -5.35 -11.81
CA ASN A 163 -3.92 -6.46 -12.76
C ASN A 163 -2.57 -6.82 -13.38
N LYS A 164 -1.74 -5.81 -13.68
CA LYS A 164 -0.39 -6.02 -14.20
C LYS A 164 0.51 -6.73 -13.17
N ILE A 165 0.43 -6.37 -11.89
CA ILE A 165 1.18 -7.04 -10.82
C ILE A 165 0.72 -8.50 -10.68
N LEU A 166 -0.58 -8.74 -10.67
CA LEU A 166 -1.15 -10.08 -10.46
C LEU A 166 -0.99 -11.02 -11.67
N SER A 167 -0.55 -10.50 -12.83
CA SER A 167 -0.30 -11.29 -14.04
C SER A 167 1.14 -11.78 -14.20
N ILE A 168 2.02 -11.40 -13.28
CA ILE A 168 3.43 -11.83 -13.23
C ILE A 168 3.54 -13.12 -12.44
#